data_f5eb1d09f45361b65ecd0b2cc1c0ac97
#
_entry.id   f5eb1d09f45361b65ecd0b2cc1c0ac97
#
_cell.length_a   1.000
_cell.length_b   1.000
_cell.length_c   1.000
_cell.angle_alpha   90.00
_cell.angle_beta   90.00
_cell.angle_gamma   90.00
#
_symmetry.space_group_name_H-M   'P 1'
#
loop_
_entity.id
_entity.type
_entity.pdbx_description
1 polymer ?
#
loop_
_entity_poly.entity_id
_entity_poly.type
_entity_poly.pdbx_seq_one_letter_code
_entity_poly.pdbx_strand_id
1 'polypeptide(L)'
;LEKMDDAEFAEKFQNISVYARVQPEHKTRIVNAWRNAGYVTAMTGDGVNDAPSIKAADIGIGMGITGTDVTKNVADMVLADDNFATIVGAVEEGRRIYDNIRKAIQFLLGSNMSEVLSIFFATILQPVHLLWINLVTDCFPALALGTEKAEPNIMKRKPRDAKAGIFADGMGFDIAYQGLLVTALVMVSYFIGHFMETGEWTITNSAHGTTMAFVTMSMAEIFHSMNMRSQRGSIFKLGSKNRLLFGAAAVSLLATTAVCEIPLLAGAFGFTSVEPAEYLVALLLSVLVIPIVELVKWIQRRSTR
;
A
#
# COMPACT_ATOMS: atom_id res chain seq x y z
N LEU A 1 18.57 -36.37 18.68
CA LEU A 1 18.60 -35.07 19.31
C LEU A 1 19.19 -35.10 20.74
N GLU A 2 18.87 -36.12 21.55
CA GLU A 2 19.39 -36.25 22.93
C GLU A 2 20.91 -36.31 23.03
N LYS A 3 21.58 -36.87 22.01
CA LYS A 3 23.03 -37.06 21.98
C LYS A 3 23.79 -35.98 21.21
N MET A 4 23.07 -35.08 20.54
CA MET A 4 23.64 -33.94 19.80
C MET A 4 23.78 -32.74 20.73
N ASP A 5 24.96 -32.15 20.78
CA ASP A 5 25.10 -30.83 21.41
C ASP A 5 24.51 -29.71 20.54
N ASP A 6 24.47 -28.50 21.05
CA ASP A 6 23.82 -27.38 20.33
C ASP A 6 24.62 -26.93 19.11
N ALA A 7 25.94 -27.08 19.12
CA ALA A 7 26.80 -26.71 18.00
C ALA A 7 26.61 -27.71 16.84
N GLU A 8 26.64 -29.01 17.12
CA GLU A 8 26.39 -30.06 16.14
C GLU A 8 24.96 -29.97 15.56
N PHE A 9 23.97 -29.64 16.40
CA PHE A 9 22.59 -29.46 15.93
C PHE A 9 22.47 -28.24 15.03
N ALA A 10 23.10 -27.13 15.36
CA ALA A 10 23.09 -25.90 14.56
C ALA A 10 23.67 -26.07 13.15
N GLU A 11 24.62 -27.04 12.98
CA GLU A 11 25.16 -27.37 11.66
C GLU A 11 24.26 -28.30 10.83
N LYS A 12 23.46 -29.14 11.49
CA LYS A 12 22.74 -30.24 10.84
C LYS A 12 21.25 -30.03 10.67
N PHE A 13 20.60 -29.15 11.47
CA PHE A 13 19.14 -29.04 11.55
C PHE A 13 18.48 -28.75 10.21
N GLN A 14 19.12 -27.96 9.33
CA GLN A 14 18.57 -27.63 8.01
C GLN A 14 18.48 -28.83 7.06
N ASN A 15 19.27 -29.88 7.31
CA ASN A 15 19.27 -31.09 6.51
C ASN A 15 18.30 -32.15 7.06
N ILE A 16 17.64 -31.87 8.21
CA ILE A 16 16.74 -32.83 8.85
C ILE A 16 15.29 -32.35 8.62
N SER A 17 14.56 -33.09 7.81
CA SER A 17 13.15 -32.77 7.51
C SER A 17 12.14 -33.47 8.43
N VAL A 18 12.57 -34.58 9.09
CA VAL A 18 11.67 -35.37 9.94
C VAL A 18 12.31 -35.62 11.30
N TYR A 19 11.58 -35.28 12.35
CA TYR A 19 11.94 -35.54 13.73
C TYR A 19 10.84 -36.42 14.34
N ALA A 20 11.19 -37.66 14.73
CA ALA A 20 10.24 -38.59 15.29
C ALA A 20 10.48 -38.79 16.80
N ARG A 21 9.42 -39.00 17.56
CA ARG A 21 9.44 -39.30 19.01
C ARG A 21 10.25 -38.28 19.82
N VAL A 22 10.07 -36.98 19.50
CA VAL A 22 10.75 -35.87 20.18
C VAL A 22 10.04 -35.49 21.47
N GLN A 23 10.81 -35.17 22.49
CA GLN A 23 10.32 -34.61 23.75
C GLN A 23 9.87 -33.14 23.54
N PRO A 24 9.00 -32.58 24.41
CA PRO A 24 8.58 -31.17 24.30
C PRO A 24 9.75 -30.17 24.22
N GLU A 25 10.80 -30.42 25.01
CA GLU A 25 12.04 -29.61 25.01
C GLU A 25 12.74 -29.61 23.64
N HIS A 26 12.75 -30.77 22.97
CA HIS A 26 13.33 -30.89 21.65
C HIS A 26 12.54 -30.13 20.59
N LYS A 27 11.20 -30.06 20.71
CA LYS A 27 10.36 -29.23 19.82
C LYS A 27 10.74 -27.77 19.93
N THR A 28 10.89 -27.26 21.15
CA THR A 28 11.32 -25.87 21.40
C THR A 28 12.74 -25.63 20.87
N ARG A 29 13.65 -26.58 21.04
CA ARG A 29 15.03 -26.53 20.50
C ARG A 29 15.04 -26.42 18.97
N ILE A 30 14.20 -27.21 18.27
CA ILE A 30 14.04 -27.17 16.81
C ILE A 30 13.54 -25.79 16.36
N VAL A 31 12.47 -25.30 16.99
CA VAL A 31 11.91 -23.97 16.69
C VAL A 31 12.98 -22.88 16.85
N ASN A 32 13.69 -22.89 17.98
CA ASN A 32 14.74 -21.90 18.26
C ASN A 32 15.90 -21.99 17.26
N ALA A 33 16.30 -23.17 16.80
CA ALA A 33 17.35 -23.33 15.80
C ALA A 33 16.98 -22.64 14.47
N TRP A 34 15.75 -22.84 14.00
CA TRP A 34 15.26 -22.17 12.80
C TRP A 34 15.17 -20.65 12.97
N ARG A 35 14.67 -20.16 14.11
CA ARG A 35 14.59 -18.72 14.42
C ARG A 35 15.97 -18.07 14.50
N ASN A 36 16.93 -18.72 15.19
CA ASN A 36 18.29 -18.23 15.34
C ASN A 36 19.04 -18.17 13.99
N ALA A 37 18.66 -19.04 13.05
CA ALA A 37 19.17 -19.00 11.67
C ALA A 37 18.52 -17.90 10.80
N GLY A 38 17.59 -17.10 11.37
CA GLY A 38 16.96 -15.97 10.71
C GLY A 38 15.69 -16.28 9.92
N TYR A 39 15.14 -17.50 10.10
CA TYR A 39 13.87 -17.89 9.48
C TYR A 39 12.68 -17.50 10.35
N VAL A 40 11.60 -17.03 9.73
CA VAL A 40 10.30 -16.89 10.38
C VAL A 40 9.69 -18.28 10.53
N THR A 41 9.49 -18.72 11.76
CA THR A 41 9.12 -20.08 12.08
C THR A 41 7.69 -20.16 12.61
N ALA A 42 6.85 -20.99 11.99
CA ALA A 42 5.54 -21.35 12.48
C ALA A 42 5.58 -22.73 13.16
N MET A 43 4.90 -22.87 14.29
CA MET A 43 4.78 -24.13 15.02
C MET A 43 3.31 -24.47 15.24
N THR A 44 2.91 -25.65 14.80
CA THR A 44 1.56 -26.19 15.02
C THR A 44 1.57 -27.25 16.12
N GLY A 45 0.50 -27.32 16.91
CA GLY A 45 0.32 -28.36 17.91
C GLY A 45 -1.09 -28.44 18.44
N ASP A 46 -1.44 -29.59 19.02
CA ASP A 46 -2.74 -29.91 19.56
C ASP A 46 -2.72 -30.24 21.07
N GLY A 47 -1.57 -30.61 21.60
CA GLY A 47 -1.40 -31.07 22.98
C GLY A 47 -0.77 -30.05 23.91
N VAL A 48 -1.03 -30.20 25.23
CA VAL A 48 -0.42 -29.38 26.28
C VAL A 48 1.12 -29.35 26.17
N ASN A 49 1.72 -30.44 25.74
CA ASN A 49 3.17 -30.59 25.55
C ASN A 49 3.73 -29.73 24.41
N ASP A 50 2.87 -29.24 23.52
CA ASP A 50 3.25 -28.38 22.40
C ASP A 50 3.24 -26.89 22.76
N ALA A 51 2.54 -26.52 23.84
CA ALA A 51 2.38 -25.14 24.24
C ALA A 51 3.70 -24.34 24.38
N PRO A 52 4.78 -24.90 24.98
CA PRO A 52 6.07 -24.18 25.05
C PRO A 52 6.68 -23.90 23.66
N SER A 53 6.61 -24.86 22.73
CA SER A 53 7.15 -24.71 21.37
C SER A 53 6.26 -23.82 20.49
N ILE A 54 4.94 -23.86 20.65
CA ILE A 54 3.99 -22.94 20.01
C ILE A 54 4.31 -21.50 20.44
N LYS A 55 4.48 -21.26 21.74
CA LYS A 55 4.81 -19.95 22.27
C LYS A 55 6.21 -19.47 21.88
N ALA A 56 7.15 -20.38 21.65
CA ALA A 56 8.51 -20.05 21.23
C ALA A 56 8.61 -19.71 19.75
N ALA A 57 7.66 -20.08 18.91
CA ALA A 57 7.64 -19.78 17.49
C ALA A 57 7.38 -18.29 17.23
N ASP A 58 7.65 -17.84 16.01
CA ASP A 58 7.24 -16.50 15.55
C ASP A 58 5.74 -16.43 15.26
N ILE A 59 5.15 -17.58 14.90
CA ILE A 59 3.71 -17.77 14.71
C ILE A 59 3.33 -19.09 15.35
N GLY A 60 2.70 -19.04 16.51
CA GLY A 60 2.11 -20.20 17.18
C GLY A 60 0.74 -20.54 16.60
N ILE A 61 0.50 -21.81 16.27
CA ILE A 61 -0.75 -22.26 15.66
C ILE A 61 -1.34 -23.40 16.49
N GLY A 62 -2.51 -23.17 17.06
CA GLY A 62 -3.29 -24.17 17.79
C GLY A 62 -4.37 -24.81 16.90
N MET A 63 -4.61 -26.11 17.10
CA MET A 63 -5.74 -26.81 16.48
C MET A 63 -7.06 -26.43 17.15
N GLY A 64 -8.08 -26.11 16.37
CA GLY A 64 -9.38 -25.62 16.89
C GLY A 64 -10.32 -26.74 17.32
N ILE A 65 -10.30 -27.88 16.64
CA ILE A 65 -11.15 -29.05 16.93
C ILE A 65 -10.44 -29.96 17.91
N THR A 66 -9.23 -30.45 17.56
CA THR A 66 -8.47 -31.43 18.37
C THR A 66 -7.59 -30.79 19.44
N GLY A 67 -7.31 -29.49 19.33
CA GLY A 67 -6.43 -28.78 20.24
C GLY A 67 -7.01 -28.56 21.62
N THR A 68 -6.14 -28.64 22.65
CA THR A 68 -6.48 -28.32 24.01
C THR A 68 -6.66 -26.80 24.22
N ASP A 69 -7.40 -26.40 25.27
CA ASP A 69 -7.54 -24.98 25.61
C ASP A 69 -6.19 -24.32 25.91
N VAL A 70 -5.22 -25.09 26.42
CA VAL A 70 -3.87 -24.60 26.68
C VAL A 70 -3.19 -24.19 25.37
N THR A 71 -3.24 -25.02 24.31
CA THR A 71 -2.66 -24.70 23.01
C THR A 71 -3.37 -23.52 22.34
N LYS A 72 -4.70 -23.49 22.41
CA LYS A 72 -5.50 -22.37 21.88
C LYS A 72 -5.18 -21.04 22.54
N ASN A 73 -4.95 -21.04 23.85
CA ASN A 73 -4.67 -19.81 24.62
C ASN A 73 -3.25 -19.25 24.39
N VAL A 74 -2.28 -20.09 24.01
CA VAL A 74 -0.89 -19.64 23.76
C VAL A 74 -0.61 -19.39 22.28
N ALA A 75 -1.50 -19.82 21.39
CA ALA A 75 -1.35 -19.68 19.95
C ALA A 75 -1.71 -18.26 19.48
N ASP A 76 -1.00 -17.79 18.46
CA ASP A 76 -1.32 -16.53 17.75
C ASP A 76 -2.48 -16.75 16.77
N MET A 77 -2.65 -17.98 16.27
CA MET A 77 -3.70 -18.37 15.34
C MET A 77 -4.30 -19.72 15.74
N VAL A 78 -5.63 -19.82 15.65
CA VAL A 78 -6.35 -21.09 15.87
C VAL A 78 -7.00 -21.54 14.56
N LEU A 79 -6.70 -22.78 14.13
CA LEU A 79 -7.28 -23.38 12.92
C LEU A 79 -8.66 -23.96 13.26
N ALA A 80 -9.72 -23.30 12.83
CA ALA A 80 -11.09 -23.73 13.11
C ALA A 80 -11.48 -25.09 12.47
N ASP A 81 -10.78 -25.48 11.40
CA ASP A 81 -11.03 -26.70 10.62
C ASP A 81 -9.94 -27.77 10.77
N ASP A 82 -8.93 -27.53 11.59
CA ASP A 82 -7.75 -28.36 11.80
C ASP A 82 -7.05 -28.78 10.46
N ASN A 83 -7.24 -27.97 9.41
CA ASN A 83 -6.71 -28.27 8.10
C ASN A 83 -5.41 -27.52 7.84
N PHE A 84 -4.31 -28.24 7.63
CA PHE A 84 -3.01 -27.65 7.34
C PHE A 84 -3.01 -26.76 6.06
N ALA A 85 -3.85 -27.05 5.07
CA ALA A 85 -3.98 -26.24 3.89
C ALA A 85 -4.47 -24.81 4.19
N THR A 86 -5.24 -24.63 5.27
CA THR A 86 -5.71 -23.31 5.74
C THR A 86 -4.56 -22.43 6.20
N ILE A 87 -3.45 -23.00 6.70
CA ILE A 87 -2.23 -22.25 7.04
C ILE A 87 -1.64 -21.61 5.79
N VAL A 88 -1.61 -22.33 4.67
CA VAL A 88 -1.11 -21.79 3.39
C VAL A 88 -1.98 -20.62 2.93
N GLY A 89 -3.30 -20.76 3.05
CA GLY A 89 -4.24 -19.67 2.78
C GLY A 89 -4.02 -18.46 3.71
N ALA A 90 -3.75 -18.68 4.98
CA ALA A 90 -3.45 -17.63 5.95
C ALA A 90 -2.14 -16.89 5.61
N VAL A 91 -1.11 -17.60 5.15
CA VAL A 91 0.14 -16.99 4.66
C VAL A 91 -0.11 -16.13 3.42
N GLU A 92 -0.91 -16.61 2.47
CA GLU A 92 -1.30 -15.84 1.28
C GLU A 92 -2.04 -14.55 1.66
N GLU A 93 -3.01 -14.67 2.58
CA GLU A 93 -3.79 -13.55 3.07
C GLU A 93 -2.92 -12.53 3.83
N GLY A 94 -2.02 -12.99 4.69
CA GLY A 94 -1.07 -12.12 5.40
C GLY A 94 -0.16 -11.35 4.44
N ARG A 95 0.34 -12.00 3.38
CA ARG A 95 1.11 -11.34 2.32
C ARG A 95 0.27 -10.30 1.56
N ARG A 96 -0.99 -10.62 1.26
CA ARG A 96 -1.94 -9.69 0.62
C ARG A 96 -2.18 -8.46 1.48
N ILE A 97 -2.47 -8.65 2.76
CA ILE A 97 -2.71 -7.55 3.71
C ILE A 97 -1.49 -6.64 3.78
N TYR A 98 -0.30 -7.22 3.92
CA TYR A 98 0.93 -6.45 3.98
C TYR A 98 1.20 -5.65 2.68
N ASP A 99 1.01 -6.27 1.51
CA ASP A 99 1.12 -5.58 0.22
C ASP A 99 0.13 -4.41 0.13
N ASN A 100 -1.11 -4.60 0.59
CA ASN A 100 -2.14 -3.56 0.54
C ASN A 100 -1.85 -2.41 1.51
N ILE A 101 -1.33 -2.70 2.70
CA ILE A 101 -0.83 -1.67 3.63
C ILE A 101 0.27 -0.85 2.96
N ARG A 102 1.25 -1.49 2.32
CA ARG A 102 2.31 -0.78 1.61
C ARG A 102 1.79 0.09 0.47
N LYS A 103 0.81 -0.39 -0.30
CA LYS A 103 0.16 0.38 -1.38
C LYS A 103 -0.51 1.63 -0.83
N ALA A 104 -1.30 1.50 0.25
CA ALA A 104 -1.96 2.62 0.89
C ALA A 104 -0.97 3.64 1.46
N ILE A 105 0.08 3.18 2.14
CA ILE A 105 1.14 4.05 2.69
C ILE A 105 1.87 4.78 1.56
N GLN A 106 2.26 4.08 0.48
CA GLN A 106 2.94 4.70 -0.65
C GLN A 106 2.05 5.76 -1.31
N PHE A 107 0.75 5.47 -1.47
CA PHE A 107 -0.22 6.41 -2.01
C PHE A 107 -0.30 7.66 -1.16
N LEU A 108 -0.61 7.53 0.14
CA LEU A 108 -0.77 8.65 1.07
C LEU A 108 0.52 9.49 1.21
N LEU A 109 1.68 8.85 1.29
CA LEU A 109 2.93 9.60 1.39
C LEU A 109 3.31 10.29 0.08
N GLY A 110 2.97 9.70 -1.08
CA GLY A 110 3.14 10.34 -2.38
C GLY A 110 2.26 11.57 -2.52
N SER A 111 1.00 11.48 -2.12
CA SER A 111 0.04 12.58 -2.06
C SER A 111 0.53 13.70 -1.15
N ASN A 112 0.83 13.40 0.11
CA ASN A 112 1.36 14.39 1.06
C ASN A 112 2.66 15.07 0.56
N MET A 113 3.52 14.32 -0.15
CA MET A 113 4.72 14.90 -0.75
C MET A 113 4.35 15.91 -1.85
N SER A 114 3.36 15.62 -2.69
CA SER A 114 2.89 16.55 -3.72
C SER A 114 2.29 17.82 -3.14
N GLU A 115 1.52 17.69 -2.06
CA GLU A 115 0.93 18.82 -1.33
C GLU A 115 2.01 19.73 -0.76
N VAL A 116 2.97 19.15 -0.01
CA VAL A 116 4.07 19.90 0.61
C VAL A 116 4.91 20.62 -0.44
N LEU A 117 5.26 19.93 -1.53
CA LEU A 117 6.04 20.55 -2.60
C LEU A 117 5.26 21.64 -3.33
N SER A 118 3.96 21.46 -3.57
CA SER A 118 3.13 22.47 -4.22
C SER A 118 3.01 23.75 -3.39
N ILE A 119 2.90 23.64 -2.06
CA ILE A 119 2.93 24.78 -1.15
C ILE A 119 4.30 25.44 -1.14
N PHE A 120 5.35 24.61 -1.06
CA PHE A 120 6.73 25.10 -0.99
C PHE A 120 7.11 25.92 -2.23
N PHE A 121 6.75 25.45 -3.42
CA PHE A 121 7.12 26.12 -4.67
C PHE A 121 6.27 27.37 -4.98
N ALA A 122 5.01 27.39 -4.59
CA ALA A 122 4.15 28.46 -5.08
C ALA A 122 3.02 28.93 -4.13
N THR A 123 2.84 28.36 -2.95
CA THR A 123 1.75 28.69 -2.00
C THR A 123 0.38 28.85 -2.67
N ILE A 124 0.11 28.01 -3.69
CA ILE A 124 -1.07 28.11 -4.56
C ILE A 124 -2.32 27.63 -3.83
N LEU A 125 -2.18 26.63 -2.97
CA LEU A 125 -3.28 25.98 -2.29
C LEU A 125 -3.44 26.53 -0.87
N GLN A 126 -4.69 26.73 -0.47
CA GLN A 126 -5.05 27.13 0.89
C GLN A 126 -5.18 25.89 1.81
N PRO A 127 -5.08 26.02 3.14
CA PRO A 127 -5.24 24.90 4.07
C PRO A 127 -6.57 24.15 3.92
N VAL A 128 -7.65 24.83 3.56
CA VAL A 128 -8.96 24.19 3.33
C VAL A 128 -8.95 23.26 2.11
N HIS A 129 -8.16 23.58 1.08
CA HIS A 129 -7.98 22.72 -0.10
C HIS A 129 -7.29 21.42 0.27
N LEU A 130 -6.21 21.50 1.07
CA LEU A 130 -5.48 20.33 1.55
C LEU A 130 -6.34 19.46 2.47
N LEU A 131 -7.14 20.08 3.33
CA LEU A 131 -8.06 19.34 4.17
C LEU A 131 -9.08 18.55 3.34
N TRP A 132 -9.60 19.14 2.25
CA TRP A 132 -10.47 18.44 1.31
C TRP A 132 -9.76 17.26 0.64
N ILE A 133 -8.56 17.48 0.13
CA ILE A 133 -7.77 16.47 -0.56
C ILE A 133 -7.55 15.29 0.39
N ASN A 134 -7.02 15.52 1.57
CA ASN A 134 -6.73 14.46 2.54
C ASN A 134 -7.96 13.69 3.00
N LEU A 135 -9.12 14.36 3.19
CA LEU A 135 -10.33 13.70 3.68
C LEU A 135 -11.15 13.01 2.58
N VAL A 136 -11.20 13.59 1.38
CA VAL A 136 -12.11 13.13 0.33
C VAL A 136 -11.36 12.39 -0.78
N THR A 137 -10.29 12.98 -1.32
CA THR A 137 -9.61 12.38 -2.47
C THR A 137 -8.60 11.31 -2.09
N ASP A 138 -8.04 11.37 -0.88
CA ASP A 138 -7.05 10.41 -0.41
C ASP A 138 -7.64 9.29 0.44
N CYS A 139 -8.47 9.64 1.42
CA CYS A 139 -8.97 8.69 2.40
C CYS A 139 -9.80 7.57 1.76
N PHE A 140 -10.73 7.89 0.87
CA PHE A 140 -11.58 6.86 0.24
C PHE A 140 -10.80 5.92 -0.66
N PRO A 141 -9.92 6.38 -1.57
CA PRO A 141 -9.08 5.47 -2.35
C PRO A 141 -8.10 4.67 -1.51
N ALA A 142 -7.49 5.26 -0.46
CA ALA A 142 -6.58 4.53 0.43
C ALA A 142 -7.27 3.36 1.14
N LEU A 143 -8.49 3.57 1.67
CA LEU A 143 -9.30 2.52 2.26
C LEU A 143 -9.65 1.42 1.23
N ALA A 144 -9.98 1.82 0.01
CA ALA A 144 -10.32 0.90 -1.06
C ALA A 144 -9.10 0.07 -1.52
N LEU A 145 -7.88 0.64 -1.51
CA LEU A 145 -6.64 -0.08 -1.78
C LEU A 145 -6.40 -1.20 -0.75
N GLY A 146 -6.83 -1.02 0.50
CA GLY A 146 -6.78 -2.06 1.53
C GLY A 146 -7.56 -3.33 1.18
N THR A 147 -8.52 -3.24 0.26
CA THR A 147 -9.34 -4.38 -0.20
C THR A 147 -8.85 -5.01 -1.50
N GLU A 148 -7.70 -4.59 -2.05
CA GLU A 148 -7.18 -5.14 -3.31
C GLU A 148 -6.91 -6.64 -3.17
N LYS A 149 -7.18 -7.40 -4.23
CA LYS A 149 -6.93 -8.85 -4.26
C LYS A 149 -5.44 -9.15 -4.32
N ALA A 150 -5.08 -10.34 -3.84
CA ALA A 150 -3.72 -10.86 -3.95
C ALA A 150 -3.25 -10.87 -5.42
N GLU A 151 -2.02 -10.47 -5.65
CA GLU A 151 -1.42 -10.62 -6.99
C GLU A 151 -1.15 -12.10 -7.28
N PRO A 152 -1.32 -12.57 -8.53
CA PRO A 152 -1.25 -14.01 -8.88
C PRO A 152 0.08 -14.69 -8.53
N ASN A 153 1.14 -13.92 -8.34
CA ASN A 153 2.48 -14.42 -8.00
C ASN A 153 2.84 -14.29 -6.52
N ILE A 154 1.91 -13.91 -5.66
CA ILE A 154 2.21 -13.55 -4.26
C ILE A 154 2.87 -14.71 -3.49
N MET A 155 2.42 -15.94 -3.72
CA MET A 155 2.99 -17.14 -3.10
C MET A 155 4.28 -17.64 -3.77
N LYS A 156 4.60 -17.15 -4.98
CA LYS A 156 5.85 -17.48 -5.70
C LYS A 156 7.01 -16.55 -5.33
N ARG A 157 6.71 -15.43 -4.67
CA ARG A 157 7.73 -14.49 -4.20
C ARG A 157 8.52 -15.11 -3.04
N LYS A 158 9.82 -14.80 -2.98
CA LYS A 158 10.64 -15.14 -1.81
C LYS A 158 10.03 -14.52 -0.54
N PRO A 159 10.19 -15.15 0.62
CA PRO A 159 9.86 -14.52 1.90
C PRO A 159 10.56 -13.17 2.02
N ARG A 160 9.88 -12.22 2.63
CA ARG A 160 10.46 -10.92 2.93
C ARG A 160 11.50 -11.07 4.04
N ASP A 161 12.58 -10.29 3.97
CA ASP A 161 13.50 -10.16 5.11
C ASP A 161 12.73 -9.54 6.30
N ALA A 162 12.73 -10.23 7.44
CA ALA A 162 12.07 -9.78 8.66
C ALA A 162 12.62 -8.44 9.18
N LYS A 163 13.87 -8.10 8.85
CA LYS A 163 14.52 -6.84 9.22
C LYS A 163 14.27 -5.71 8.23
N ALA A 164 13.71 -6.00 7.06
CA ALA A 164 13.41 -4.98 6.05
C ALA A 164 12.30 -4.04 6.53
N GLY A 165 12.58 -2.74 6.56
CA GLY A 165 11.59 -1.71 6.86
C GLY A 165 10.50 -1.60 5.81
N ILE A 166 9.45 -0.82 6.11
CA ILE A 166 8.31 -0.63 5.20
C ILE A 166 8.72 0.05 3.88
N PHE A 167 9.75 0.88 3.91
CA PHE A 167 10.29 1.59 2.75
C PHE A 167 11.27 0.78 1.90
N ALA A 168 11.48 -0.49 2.22
CA ALA A 168 12.32 -1.39 1.42
C ALA A 168 11.84 -1.47 -0.04
N ASP A 169 12.66 -2.07 -0.89
CA ASP A 169 12.38 -2.30 -2.32
C ASP A 169 12.16 -1.02 -3.14
N GLY A 170 12.78 0.10 -2.74
CA GLY A 170 12.76 1.35 -3.49
C GLY A 170 11.48 2.18 -3.33
N MET A 171 10.63 1.90 -2.33
CA MET A 171 9.41 2.67 -2.08
C MET A 171 9.70 4.17 -1.84
N GLY A 172 10.79 4.52 -1.16
CA GLY A 172 11.17 5.92 -0.93
C GLY A 172 11.40 6.69 -2.24
N PHE A 173 12.05 6.05 -3.22
CA PHE A 173 12.22 6.63 -4.56
C PHE A 173 10.86 6.80 -5.26
N ASP A 174 9.99 5.79 -5.13
CA ASP A 174 8.66 5.83 -5.75
C ASP A 174 7.82 6.98 -5.19
N ILE A 175 7.82 7.19 -3.88
CA ILE A 175 7.14 8.30 -3.22
C ILE A 175 7.69 9.66 -3.73
N ALA A 176 9.01 9.79 -3.79
CA ALA A 176 9.65 11.05 -4.18
C ALA A 176 9.32 11.43 -5.64
N TYR A 177 9.48 10.51 -6.60
CA TYR A 177 9.19 10.84 -8.01
C TYR A 177 7.70 11.03 -8.27
N GLN A 178 6.83 10.28 -7.58
CA GLN A 178 5.37 10.39 -7.70
C GLN A 178 4.88 11.75 -7.17
N GLY A 179 5.37 12.16 -6.00
CA GLY A 179 5.09 13.48 -5.45
C GLY A 179 5.57 14.61 -6.36
N LEU A 180 6.81 14.53 -6.88
CA LEU A 180 7.33 15.50 -7.83
C LEU A 180 6.52 15.55 -9.14
N LEU A 181 6.10 14.38 -9.65
CA LEU A 181 5.28 14.31 -10.86
C LEU A 181 3.95 15.04 -10.67
N VAL A 182 3.21 14.74 -9.59
CA VAL A 182 1.93 15.39 -9.33
C VAL A 182 2.14 16.90 -9.12
N THR A 183 3.15 17.31 -8.36
CA THR A 183 3.51 18.72 -8.19
C THR A 183 3.74 19.42 -9.54
N ALA A 184 4.52 18.79 -10.43
CA ALA A 184 4.77 19.36 -11.77
C ALA A 184 3.48 19.54 -12.59
N LEU A 185 2.58 18.55 -12.55
CA LEU A 185 1.29 18.63 -13.23
C LEU A 185 0.42 19.76 -12.66
N VAL A 186 0.39 19.91 -11.33
CA VAL A 186 -0.33 20.98 -10.63
C VAL A 186 0.23 22.36 -11.00
N MET A 187 1.54 22.51 -11.01
CA MET A 187 2.18 23.77 -11.41
C MET A 187 1.88 24.13 -12.87
N VAL A 188 1.97 23.15 -13.78
CA VAL A 188 1.60 23.37 -15.19
C VAL A 188 0.15 23.78 -15.32
N SER A 189 -0.76 23.14 -14.58
CA SER A 189 -2.18 23.48 -14.56
C SER A 189 -2.42 24.89 -14.06
N TYR A 190 -1.74 25.30 -12.99
CA TYR A 190 -1.81 26.67 -12.47
C TYR A 190 -1.39 27.71 -13.52
N PHE A 191 -0.25 27.50 -14.19
CA PHE A 191 0.23 28.44 -15.21
C PHE A 191 -0.69 28.51 -16.42
N ILE A 192 -1.26 27.38 -16.85
CA ILE A 192 -2.23 27.37 -17.95
C ILE A 192 -3.49 28.15 -17.56
N GLY A 193 -4.01 27.91 -16.34
CA GLY A 193 -5.19 28.64 -15.84
C GLY A 193 -4.95 30.14 -15.70
N HIS A 194 -3.76 30.53 -15.21
CA HIS A 194 -3.36 31.93 -15.17
C HIS A 194 -3.29 32.54 -16.57
N PHE A 195 -2.70 31.84 -17.53
CA PHE A 195 -2.63 32.31 -18.93
C PHE A 195 -4.03 32.42 -19.57
N MET A 196 -4.92 31.47 -19.30
CA MET A 196 -6.30 31.50 -19.82
C MET A 196 -7.10 32.65 -19.23
N GLU A 197 -6.83 33.04 -17.98
CA GLU A 197 -7.47 34.17 -17.30
C GLU A 197 -6.92 35.53 -17.78
N THR A 198 -5.62 35.66 -17.91
CA THR A 198 -4.94 36.96 -18.08
C THR A 198 -4.32 37.19 -19.46
N GLY A 199 -4.05 36.12 -20.19
CA GLY A 199 -3.27 36.13 -21.45
C GLY A 199 -1.75 36.27 -21.25
N GLU A 200 -1.25 36.27 -20.01
CA GLU A 200 0.17 36.48 -19.69
C GLU A 200 0.78 35.28 -18.95
N TRP A 201 2.06 34.99 -19.24
CA TRP A 201 2.85 33.98 -18.54
C TRP A 201 3.64 34.62 -17.38
N THR A 202 2.94 35.06 -16.35
CA THR A 202 3.54 35.67 -15.16
C THR A 202 3.22 34.86 -13.91
N ILE A 203 4.02 35.02 -12.85
CA ILE A 203 3.75 34.39 -11.55
C ILE A 203 3.05 35.44 -10.67
N THR A 204 1.73 35.52 -10.80
CA THR A 204 0.90 36.40 -9.97
C THR A 204 -0.29 35.60 -9.44
N ASN A 205 -0.99 36.14 -8.45
CA ASN A 205 -2.20 35.48 -7.93
C ASN A 205 -3.26 35.37 -9.04
N SER A 206 -3.74 34.14 -9.28
CA SER A 206 -4.77 33.80 -10.25
C SER A 206 -5.85 32.96 -9.59
N ALA A 207 -7.09 33.38 -9.70
CA ALA A 207 -8.22 32.64 -9.15
C ALA A 207 -8.52 31.39 -9.99
N HIS A 208 -8.47 31.50 -11.33
CA HIS A 208 -8.61 30.37 -12.25
C HIS A 208 -7.44 29.41 -12.10
N GLY A 209 -6.21 29.92 -12.01
CA GLY A 209 -5.01 29.11 -11.78
C GLY A 209 -5.10 28.29 -10.49
N THR A 210 -5.56 28.89 -9.38
CA THR A 210 -5.74 28.20 -8.10
C THR A 210 -6.80 27.11 -8.19
N THR A 211 -7.95 27.41 -8.80
CA THR A 211 -9.03 26.42 -8.97
C THR A 211 -8.59 25.25 -9.85
N MET A 212 -7.94 25.55 -10.99
CA MET A 212 -7.40 24.52 -11.87
C MET A 212 -6.30 23.67 -11.19
N ALA A 213 -5.42 24.27 -10.40
CA ALA A 213 -4.41 23.55 -9.63
C ALA A 213 -5.04 22.59 -8.62
N PHE A 214 -6.07 23.03 -7.89
CA PHE A 214 -6.81 22.17 -6.97
C PHE A 214 -7.50 21.01 -7.68
N VAL A 215 -8.21 21.27 -8.78
CA VAL A 215 -8.86 20.22 -9.59
C VAL A 215 -7.82 19.23 -10.10
N THR A 216 -6.69 19.72 -10.62
CA THR A 216 -5.63 18.85 -11.14
C THR A 216 -5.02 17.99 -10.04
N MET A 217 -4.69 18.55 -8.87
CA MET A 217 -4.14 17.80 -7.76
C MET A 217 -5.12 16.72 -7.29
N SER A 218 -6.34 17.10 -6.95
CA SER A 218 -7.37 16.18 -6.49
C SER A 218 -7.63 15.04 -7.47
N MET A 219 -7.77 15.34 -8.77
CA MET A 219 -8.04 14.32 -9.78
C MET A 219 -6.81 13.46 -10.09
N ALA A 220 -5.59 14.06 -10.10
CA ALA A 220 -4.36 13.31 -10.30
C ALA A 220 -4.16 12.27 -9.20
N GLU A 221 -4.46 12.60 -7.95
CA GLU A 221 -4.37 11.66 -6.82
C GLU A 221 -5.40 10.54 -6.95
N ILE A 222 -6.65 10.87 -7.31
CA ILE A 222 -7.66 9.84 -7.59
C ILE A 222 -7.21 8.90 -8.70
N PHE A 223 -6.68 9.41 -9.81
CA PHE A 223 -6.15 8.58 -10.90
C PHE A 223 -4.89 7.83 -10.49
N HIS A 224 -4.03 8.45 -9.68
CA HIS A 224 -2.84 7.80 -9.13
C HIS A 224 -3.17 6.62 -8.23
N SER A 225 -4.27 6.66 -7.49
CA SER A 225 -4.76 5.53 -6.70
C SER A 225 -4.95 4.26 -7.56
N MET A 226 -5.34 4.42 -8.84
CA MET A 226 -5.42 3.30 -9.78
C MET A 226 -4.04 2.69 -10.07
N ASN A 227 -2.99 3.53 -10.16
CA ASN A 227 -1.62 3.06 -10.31
C ASN A 227 -1.16 2.24 -9.10
N MET A 228 -1.65 2.57 -7.91
CA MET A 228 -1.27 1.90 -6.67
C MET A 228 -1.89 0.51 -6.49
N ARG A 229 -2.79 0.06 -7.37
CA ARG A 229 -3.32 -1.31 -7.36
C ARG A 229 -2.22 -2.37 -7.48
N SER A 230 -1.11 -2.06 -8.13
CA SER A 230 0.12 -2.85 -8.08
C SER A 230 1.33 -1.94 -7.97
N GLN A 231 2.24 -2.22 -7.05
CA GLN A 231 3.46 -1.41 -6.86
C GLN A 231 4.44 -1.56 -8.04
N ARG A 232 4.60 -2.76 -8.56
CA ARG A 232 5.57 -3.09 -9.62
C ARG A 232 4.93 -3.61 -10.90
N GLY A 233 3.77 -4.26 -10.81
CA GLY A 233 3.02 -4.77 -11.96
C GLY A 233 2.35 -3.66 -12.76
N SER A 234 1.97 -3.96 -14.00
CA SER A 234 1.14 -3.05 -14.79
C SER A 234 -0.32 -3.18 -14.39
N ILE A 235 -0.99 -2.04 -14.18
CA ILE A 235 -2.42 -2.02 -13.87
C ILE A 235 -3.27 -2.58 -15.01
N PHE A 236 -2.80 -2.46 -16.25
CA PHE A 236 -3.49 -3.00 -17.43
C PHE A 236 -3.45 -4.53 -17.53
N LYS A 237 -2.55 -5.19 -16.77
CA LYS A 237 -2.40 -6.65 -16.72
C LYS A 237 -3.04 -7.28 -15.48
N LEU A 238 -3.62 -6.47 -14.60
CA LEU A 238 -4.32 -6.97 -13.42
C LEU A 238 -5.64 -7.62 -13.84
N GLY A 239 -5.77 -8.92 -13.62
CA GLY A 239 -7.00 -9.68 -13.92
C GLY A 239 -8.17 -9.38 -12.97
N SER A 240 -7.90 -8.71 -11.84
CA SER A 240 -8.89 -8.38 -10.81
C SER A 240 -9.49 -6.99 -11.04
N LYS A 241 -10.77 -6.82 -10.69
CA LYS A 241 -11.46 -5.53 -10.63
C LYS A 241 -11.73 -5.19 -9.17
N ASN A 242 -11.19 -4.07 -8.70
CA ASN A 242 -11.51 -3.52 -7.38
C ASN A 242 -12.70 -2.55 -7.53
N ARG A 243 -13.92 -3.08 -7.37
CA ARG A 243 -15.15 -2.28 -7.51
C ARG A 243 -15.25 -1.18 -6.48
N LEU A 244 -14.72 -1.41 -5.27
CA LEU A 244 -14.73 -0.41 -4.20
C LEU A 244 -13.83 0.77 -4.56
N LEU A 245 -12.65 0.54 -5.13
CA LEU A 245 -11.77 1.60 -5.58
C LEU A 245 -12.38 2.42 -6.72
N PHE A 246 -13.01 1.77 -7.70
CA PHE A 246 -13.71 2.50 -8.77
C PHE A 246 -14.88 3.30 -8.25
N GLY A 247 -15.63 2.77 -7.28
CA GLY A 247 -16.71 3.50 -6.60
C GLY A 247 -16.19 4.70 -5.80
N ALA A 248 -15.14 4.49 -5.01
CA ALA A 248 -14.46 5.57 -4.27
C ALA A 248 -13.97 6.66 -5.20
N ALA A 249 -13.29 6.31 -6.29
CA ALA A 249 -12.83 7.25 -7.30
C ALA A 249 -13.98 8.05 -7.93
N ALA A 250 -15.07 7.40 -8.30
CA ALA A 250 -16.23 8.08 -8.88
C ALA A 250 -16.86 9.06 -7.88
N VAL A 251 -17.02 8.65 -6.62
CA VAL A 251 -17.55 9.56 -5.57
C VAL A 251 -16.63 10.74 -5.34
N SER A 252 -15.31 10.52 -5.24
CA SER A 252 -14.33 11.59 -5.03
C SER A 252 -14.28 12.55 -6.23
N LEU A 253 -14.34 12.05 -7.47
CA LEU A 253 -14.41 12.89 -8.68
C LEU A 253 -15.68 13.76 -8.69
N LEU A 254 -16.84 13.17 -8.41
CA LEU A 254 -18.10 13.91 -8.36
C LEU A 254 -18.12 14.95 -7.23
N ALA A 255 -17.61 14.59 -6.05
CA ALA A 255 -17.53 15.49 -4.91
C ALA A 255 -16.58 16.68 -5.19
N THR A 256 -15.40 16.42 -5.78
CA THR A 256 -14.44 17.47 -6.18
C THR A 256 -15.04 18.41 -7.22
N THR A 257 -15.71 17.86 -8.23
CA THR A 257 -16.43 18.69 -9.22
C THR A 257 -17.52 19.53 -8.56
N ALA A 258 -18.31 18.94 -7.67
CA ALA A 258 -19.39 19.65 -6.97
C ALA A 258 -18.87 20.82 -6.11
N VAL A 259 -17.73 20.66 -5.45
CA VAL A 259 -17.11 21.74 -4.65
C VAL A 259 -16.66 22.91 -5.53
N CYS A 260 -16.19 22.65 -6.74
CA CYS A 260 -15.78 23.71 -7.67
C CYS A 260 -16.97 24.40 -8.38
N GLU A 261 -18.05 23.64 -8.67
CA GLU A 261 -19.13 24.11 -9.52
C GLU A 261 -20.36 24.64 -8.74
N ILE A 262 -20.60 24.18 -7.51
CA ILE A 262 -21.72 24.65 -6.70
C ILE A 262 -21.35 25.99 -6.05
N PRO A 263 -22.02 27.13 -6.38
CA PRO A 263 -21.57 28.46 -5.95
C PRO A 263 -21.38 28.61 -4.43
N LEU A 264 -22.26 28.00 -3.63
CA LEU A 264 -22.17 28.04 -2.18
C LEU A 264 -20.88 27.35 -1.67
N LEU A 265 -20.51 26.21 -2.25
CA LEU A 265 -19.33 25.46 -1.88
C LEU A 265 -18.06 26.12 -2.44
N ALA A 266 -18.08 26.50 -3.72
CA ALA A 266 -16.99 27.21 -4.37
C ALA A 266 -16.61 28.49 -3.60
N GLY A 267 -17.59 29.26 -3.18
CA GLY A 267 -17.36 30.45 -2.36
C GLY A 267 -16.73 30.15 -1.00
N ALA A 268 -17.11 29.06 -0.35
CA ALA A 268 -16.52 28.65 0.94
C ALA A 268 -15.06 28.22 0.81
N PHE A 269 -14.67 27.69 -0.35
CA PHE A 269 -13.30 27.27 -0.66
C PHE A 269 -12.47 28.36 -1.37
N GLY A 270 -13.07 29.49 -1.71
CA GLY A 270 -12.43 30.57 -2.46
C GLY A 270 -12.15 30.22 -3.92
N PHE A 271 -12.93 29.31 -4.49
CA PHE A 271 -12.86 28.96 -5.90
C PHE A 271 -13.69 29.89 -6.78
N THR A 272 -13.23 30.07 -8.01
CA THR A 272 -13.99 30.68 -9.09
C THR A 272 -14.51 29.58 -10.02
N SER A 273 -15.66 29.87 -10.65
CA SER A 273 -16.17 29.01 -11.73
C SER A 273 -15.14 28.95 -12.85
N VAL A 274 -14.77 27.76 -13.26
CA VAL A 274 -13.83 27.51 -14.37
C VAL A 274 -14.62 27.19 -15.64
N GLU A 275 -14.08 27.66 -16.78
CA GLU A 275 -14.69 27.33 -18.06
C GLU A 275 -14.56 25.83 -18.39
N PRO A 276 -15.46 25.26 -19.20
CA PRO A 276 -15.34 23.85 -19.61
C PRO A 276 -14.00 23.49 -20.25
N ALA A 277 -13.35 24.44 -20.95
CA ALA A 277 -12.03 24.23 -21.54
C ALA A 277 -10.94 24.11 -20.46
N GLU A 278 -10.99 24.95 -19.43
CA GLU A 278 -10.07 24.93 -18.27
C GLU A 278 -10.20 23.61 -17.50
N TYR A 279 -11.46 23.21 -17.22
CA TYR A 279 -11.74 21.95 -16.57
C TYR A 279 -11.22 20.76 -17.37
N LEU A 280 -11.42 20.76 -18.70
CA LEU A 280 -10.90 19.71 -19.57
C LEU A 280 -9.36 19.64 -19.55
N VAL A 281 -8.68 20.79 -19.54
CA VAL A 281 -7.21 20.84 -19.44
C VAL A 281 -6.75 20.25 -18.10
N ALA A 282 -7.37 20.64 -16.98
CA ALA A 282 -7.06 20.11 -15.66
C ALA A 282 -7.27 18.59 -15.61
N LEU A 283 -8.36 18.09 -16.18
CA LEU A 283 -8.64 16.66 -16.27
C LEU A 283 -7.61 15.90 -17.11
N LEU A 284 -7.26 16.42 -18.28
CA LEU A 284 -6.26 15.80 -19.15
C LEU A 284 -4.87 15.73 -18.49
N LEU A 285 -4.44 16.80 -17.82
CA LEU A 285 -3.21 16.82 -17.04
C LEU A 285 -3.24 15.74 -15.92
N SER A 286 -4.36 15.66 -15.22
CA SER A 286 -4.52 14.67 -14.13
C SER A 286 -4.40 13.23 -14.62
N VAL A 287 -4.97 12.90 -15.77
CA VAL A 287 -4.92 11.56 -16.36
C VAL A 287 -3.49 11.17 -16.76
N LEU A 288 -2.60 12.13 -17.07
CA LEU A 288 -1.20 11.85 -17.45
C LEU A 288 -0.43 11.10 -16.35
N VAL A 289 -0.83 11.18 -15.09
CA VAL A 289 -0.20 10.42 -14.01
C VAL A 289 -0.22 8.92 -14.29
N ILE A 290 -1.27 8.40 -14.95
CA ILE A 290 -1.39 6.97 -15.26
C ILE A 290 -0.28 6.49 -16.21
N PRO A 291 -0.16 7.00 -17.45
CA PRO A 291 0.84 6.51 -18.38
C PRO A 291 2.27 6.81 -17.94
N ILE A 292 2.53 7.93 -17.25
CA ILE A 292 3.87 8.27 -16.79
C ILE A 292 4.33 7.27 -15.70
N VAL A 293 3.50 6.99 -14.71
CA VAL A 293 3.82 6.01 -13.67
C VAL A 293 3.96 4.60 -14.26
N GLU A 294 3.12 4.22 -15.20
CA GLU A 294 3.25 2.91 -15.88
C GLU A 294 4.56 2.80 -16.69
N LEU A 295 5.00 3.89 -17.31
CA LEU A 295 6.29 3.95 -18.00
C LEU A 295 7.46 3.75 -17.02
N VAL A 296 7.44 4.43 -15.85
CA VAL A 296 8.47 4.24 -14.82
C VAL A 296 8.48 2.82 -14.31
N LYS A 297 7.32 2.24 -13.99
CA LYS A 297 7.21 0.83 -13.58
C LYS A 297 7.74 -0.12 -14.66
N TRP A 298 7.51 0.19 -15.94
CA TRP A 298 8.05 -0.62 -17.03
C TRP A 298 9.58 -0.58 -17.10
N ILE A 299 10.19 0.61 -16.90
CA ILE A 299 11.65 0.76 -16.82
C ILE A 299 12.19 -0.01 -15.61
N GLN A 300 11.59 0.15 -14.43
CA GLN A 300 11.99 -0.55 -13.21
C GLN A 300 11.96 -2.07 -13.38
N ARG A 301 10.91 -2.61 -14.03
CA ARG A 301 10.83 -4.06 -14.32
C ARG A 301 11.91 -4.56 -15.27
N ARG A 302 12.46 -3.71 -16.13
CA ARG A 302 13.56 -4.08 -17.02
C ARG A 302 14.92 -4.02 -16.33
N SER A 303 15.10 -3.10 -15.42
CA SER A 303 16.34 -2.93 -14.66
C SER A 303 16.57 -4.02 -13.61
N THR A 304 15.49 -4.70 -13.16
CA THR A 304 15.54 -5.75 -12.10
C THR A 304 15.62 -7.16 -12.69
N ARG A 305 15.60 -7.32 -14.00
CA ARG A 305 15.86 -8.59 -14.71
C ARG A 305 17.33 -8.73 -15.07
#